data_2be68345c2d389516a6904eb838df275
#
_entry.id   2be68345c2d389516a6904eb838df275
#
_cell.length_a   1.000
_cell.length_b   1.000
_cell.length_c   1.000
_cell.angle_alpha   90.00
_cell.angle_beta   90.00
_cell.angle_gamma   90.00
#
_symmetry.space_group_name_H-M   'P 1'
#
loop_
_entity.id
_entity.type
_entity.pdbx_description
1 polymer ?
#
loop_
_entity_poly.entity_id
_entity_poly.type
_entity_poly.pdbx_seq_one_letter_code
_entity_poly.pdbx_strand_id
1 'polypeptide(L)'
;WTILGIVPKSVVNANMNRLQYTTMAVMSSIVGMLAVTALLLVVQSNRQKLRKKDQQLLAREELFSSLSRNVDDVFLMIDTGTGKVEYISPNVRRILGISPEAVQEDFHVLCSAEGDNCTSRLDGLMQMEQGTQQEWDREFIHQETGEPHYIHVTGFINEVQGAKKCIVDLSDRTGEHQTTLAVEAALEIAEKASQAKTDFLSNMSHDIRTPMNAIVGLTTLMENELDQPEKLAEHLHKLESSGQLLLGIINNILDMSRIESGKTTLSVEPMHLSQQLDQLSTMIRAQASEKAQTFTVSTHLRHENLLADPTRLNQVLMNILSNAVKYTPRGGHIRFEVEELPRNEHYAKYRFVVQDDGIGMSKAYQKTLFDPFTREERSGTNRVQGTGLGMAITKNIVDLMGGSISVESATGKGTRFEVVLEFPIDTEADAVPEAQALPEEPEDVSPLCGMNFLCAEDNAINAEILELLLKSKGAHCKICPNGQEIVDAFVRVKPGEYDMILMDVQMPVMDGLEAARRIRSSANPLGQVIPILAMTANAFLEDMQKSKEAGMDEHLSKPVDIDALEQTVKCFRVTPPR
;
A
#
# COMPACT_ATOMS: atom_id res chain seq x y z
N TRP A 1 35.93 -132.38 33.98
CA TRP A 1 34.91 -132.74 33.01
C TRP A 1 34.48 -131.50 32.27
N THR A 2 34.94 -131.37 31.02
CA THR A 2 34.51 -130.30 30.12
C THR A 2 33.37 -130.89 29.26
N ILE A 3 32.17 -130.43 29.46
CA ILE A 3 31.06 -130.89 28.57
C ILE A 3 31.07 -129.97 27.34
N LEU A 4 31.55 -130.55 26.24
CA LEU A 4 31.34 -129.94 24.93
C LEU A 4 29.93 -130.21 24.43
N GLY A 5 29.12 -129.26 24.60
CA GLY A 5 27.74 -129.29 24.01
C GLY A 5 27.80 -129.11 22.49
N ILE A 6 27.55 -130.13 21.71
CA ILE A 6 27.39 -129.99 20.27
C ILE A 6 26.01 -129.43 19.95
N VAL A 7 26.07 -128.15 19.54
CA VAL A 7 24.81 -127.53 19.05
C VAL A 7 24.58 -127.93 17.59
N PRO A 8 23.43 -128.46 17.23
CA PRO A 8 23.20 -128.86 15.84
C PRO A 8 23.30 -127.69 14.87
N LYS A 9 24.00 -127.87 13.74
CA LYS A 9 24.18 -126.88 12.69
C LYS A 9 22.88 -126.20 12.22
N SER A 10 21.75 -126.94 12.30
CA SER A 10 20.41 -126.50 11.96
C SER A 10 19.87 -125.41 12.95
N VAL A 11 20.20 -125.54 14.27
CA VAL A 11 19.79 -124.59 15.30
C VAL A 11 20.65 -123.33 15.19
N VAL A 12 21.97 -123.46 14.89
CA VAL A 12 22.84 -122.28 14.65
C VAL A 12 22.41 -121.55 13.41
N ASN A 13 22.10 -122.23 12.31
CA ASN A 13 21.63 -121.63 11.06
C ASN A 13 20.29 -120.97 11.23
N ALA A 14 19.34 -121.56 11.98
CA ALA A 14 18.05 -121.02 12.25
C ALA A 14 18.13 -119.75 13.06
N ASN A 15 19.02 -119.70 14.07
CA ASN A 15 19.27 -118.51 14.86
C ASN A 15 19.99 -117.42 14.06
N MET A 16 20.96 -117.80 13.22
CA MET A 16 21.64 -116.84 12.30
C MET A 16 20.65 -116.27 11.30
N ASN A 17 19.76 -117.04 10.69
CA ASN A 17 18.77 -116.55 9.77
C ASN A 17 17.75 -115.61 10.51
N ARG A 18 17.37 -115.99 11.71
CA ARG A 18 16.44 -115.13 12.51
C ARG A 18 17.12 -113.82 12.89
N LEU A 19 18.41 -113.86 13.26
CA LEU A 19 19.18 -112.63 13.54
C LEU A 19 19.28 -111.79 12.28
N GLN A 20 19.59 -112.38 11.13
CA GLN A 20 19.65 -111.67 9.84
C GLN A 20 18.35 -111.01 9.44
N TYR A 21 17.22 -111.75 9.58
CA TYR A 21 15.92 -111.18 9.29
C TYR A 21 15.56 -110.00 10.26
N THR A 22 15.84 -110.17 11.57
CA THR A 22 15.56 -109.09 12.54
C THR A 22 16.46 -107.86 12.32
N THR A 23 17.79 -108.07 11.98
CA THR A 23 18.67 -106.96 11.65
C THR A 23 18.22 -106.24 10.36
N MET A 24 17.82 -107.03 9.32
CA MET A 24 17.26 -106.43 8.10
C MET A 24 16.02 -105.67 8.34
N ALA A 25 15.07 -106.18 9.15
CA ALA A 25 13.82 -105.51 9.49
C ALA A 25 14.07 -104.24 10.26
N VAL A 26 14.99 -104.25 11.23
CA VAL A 26 15.40 -103.08 11.99
C VAL A 26 16.07 -102.03 11.09
N MET A 27 16.99 -102.45 10.24
CA MET A 27 17.68 -101.58 9.29
C MET A 27 16.65 -100.94 8.29
N SER A 28 15.76 -101.74 7.76
CA SER A 28 14.68 -101.26 6.88
C SER A 28 13.78 -100.26 7.57
N SER A 29 13.41 -100.48 8.85
CA SER A 29 12.62 -99.55 9.64
C SER A 29 13.37 -98.25 9.91
N ILE A 30 14.66 -98.28 10.21
CA ILE A 30 15.52 -97.13 10.40
C ILE A 30 15.62 -96.29 9.10
N VAL A 31 15.87 -96.94 7.97
CA VAL A 31 15.95 -96.31 6.65
C VAL A 31 14.60 -95.68 6.30
N GLY A 32 13.49 -96.42 6.57
CA GLY A 32 12.11 -95.86 6.38
C GLY A 32 11.87 -94.63 7.24
N MET A 33 12.26 -94.68 8.52
CA MET A 33 12.12 -93.54 9.43
C MET A 33 12.98 -92.35 9.01
N LEU A 34 14.20 -92.58 8.56
CA LEU A 34 15.08 -91.54 8.03
C LEU A 34 14.52 -90.94 6.75
N ALA A 35 13.95 -91.74 5.85
CA ALA A 35 13.29 -91.22 4.63
C ALA A 35 12.05 -90.37 4.93
N VAL A 36 11.21 -90.79 5.90
CA VAL A 36 10.07 -90.03 6.35
C VAL A 36 10.49 -88.73 7.01
N THR A 37 11.50 -88.74 7.90
CA THR A 37 12.02 -87.53 8.53
C THR A 37 12.67 -86.59 7.52
N ALA A 38 13.42 -87.09 6.54
CA ALA A 38 13.94 -86.27 5.44
C ALA A 38 12.84 -85.65 4.60
N LEU A 39 11.81 -86.42 4.26
CA LEU A 39 10.61 -85.89 3.53
C LEU A 39 9.87 -84.83 4.32
N LEU A 40 9.68 -85.05 5.62
CA LEU A 40 9.05 -84.05 6.51
C LEU A 40 9.87 -82.75 6.59
N LEU A 41 11.17 -82.85 6.70
CA LEU A 41 12.10 -81.70 6.70
C LEU A 41 12.02 -80.91 5.38
N VAL A 42 11.99 -81.61 4.23
CA VAL A 42 11.86 -80.97 2.91
C VAL A 42 10.49 -80.26 2.78
N VAL A 43 9.41 -80.93 3.19
CA VAL A 43 8.07 -80.34 3.19
C VAL A 43 7.99 -79.14 4.11
N GLN A 44 8.57 -79.22 5.30
CA GLN A 44 8.62 -78.10 6.26
C GLN A 44 9.48 -76.95 5.74
N SER A 45 10.63 -77.20 5.15
CA SER A 45 11.48 -76.21 4.51
C SER A 45 10.74 -75.50 3.35
N ASN A 46 10.08 -76.25 2.50
CA ASN A 46 9.31 -75.66 1.39
C ASN A 46 8.10 -74.83 1.89
N ARG A 47 7.40 -75.28 2.93
CA ARG A 47 6.34 -74.48 3.58
C ARG A 47 6.91 -73.18 4.19
N GLN A 48 8.07 -73.24 4.82
CA GLN A 48 8.71 -72.03 5.37
C GLN A 48 9.16 -71.06 4.26
N LYS A 49 9.69 -71.56 3.15
CA LYS A 49 10.05 -70.72 1.99
C LYS A 49 8.82 -70.07 1.36
N LEU A 50 7.73 -70.83 1.24
CA LEU A 50 6.47 -70.29 0.71
C LEU A 50 5.91 -69.18 1.63
N ARG A 51 5.82 -69.47 2.94
CA ARG A 51 5.37 -68.48 3.93
C ARG A 51 6.23 -67.22 3.94
N LYS A 52 7.56 -67.32 3.80
CA LYS A 52 8.44 -66.16 3.69
C LYS A 52 8.16 -65.37 2.41
N LYS A 53 7.92 -66.02 1.28
CA LYS A 53 7.55 -65.35 0.04
C LYS A 53 6.23 -64.64 0.16
N ASP A 54 5.22 -65.27 0.77
CA ASP A 54 3.89 -64.69 0.98
C ASP A 54 3.99 -63.49 1.94
N GLN A 55 4.78 -63.56 3.02
CA GLN A 55 5.03 -62.46 3.92
C GLN A 55 5.75 -61.29 3.23
N GLN A 56 6.72 -61.58 2.36
CA GLN A 56 7.42 -60.56 1.59
C GLN A 56 6.51 -59.89 0.57
N LEU A 57 5.61 -60.60 -0.06
CA LEU A 57 4.59 -60.05 -0.96
C LEU A 57 3.61 -59.15 -0.22
N LEU A 58 3.05 -59.63 0.89
CA LEU A 58 2.17 -58.86 1.75
C LEU A 58 2.84 -57.57 2.26
N ALA A 59 4.09 -57.67 2.74
CA ALA A 59 4.82 -56.48 3.21
C ALA A 59 5.09 -55.47 2.07
N ARG A 60 5.33 -55.95 0.84
CA ARG A 60 5.47 -55.07 -0.34
C ARG A 60 4.12 -54.41 -0.71
N GLU A 61 3.04 -55.14 -0.68
CA GLU A 61 1.70 -54.62 -0.95
C GLU A 61 1.30 -53.59 0.11
N GLU A 62 1.54 -53.84 1.41
CA GLU A 62 1.29 -52.91 2.49
C GLU A 62 2.12 -51.63 2.37
N LEU A 63 3.43 -51.79 2.05
CA LEU A 63 4.33 -50.65 1.85
C LEU A 63 3.86 -49.79 0.66
N PHE A 64 3.55 -50.43 -0.47
CA PHE A 64 3.08 -49.74 -1.66
C PHE A 64 1.74 -49.03 -1.43
N SER A 65 0.81 -49.68 -0.76
CA SER A 65 -0.48 -49.07 -0.36
C SER A 65 -0.29 -47.91 0.62
N SER A 66 0.63 -48.06 1.57
CA SER A 66 0.93 -46.97 2.53
C SER A 66 1.58 -45.76 1.84
N LEU A 67 2.50 -45.98 0.93
CA LEU A 67 3.12 -44.91 0.12
C LEU A 67 2.06 -44.23 -0.75
N SER A 68 1.24 -45.00 -1.46
CA SER A 68 0.21 -44.47 -2.34
C SER A 68 -0.86 -43.66 -1.61
N ARG A 69 -1.13 -43.92 -0.32
CA ARG A 69 -2.09 -43.16 0.49
C ARG A 69 -1.60 -41.75 0.86
N ASN A 70 -0.28 -41.57 0.98
CA ASN A 70 0.32 -40.34 1.47
C ASN A 70 0.91 -39.44 0.36
N VAL A 71 0.85 -39.88 -0.89
CA VAL A 71 1.27 -39.10 -2.07
C VAL A 71 0.05 -38.42 -2.67
N ASP A 72 0.23 -37.26 -3.25
CA ASP A 72 -0.82 -36.49 -3.94
C ASP A 72 -1.00 -36.92 -5.42
N ASP A 73 -0.38 -38.06 -5.80
CA ASP A 73 -0.50 -38.68 -7.11
C ASP A 73 -1.41 -39.92 -7.03
N VAL A 74 -2.30 -40.07 -7.99
CA VAL A 74 -3.16 -41.24 -8.15
C VAL A 74 -2.63 -42.08 -9.30
N PHE A 75 -2.26 -43.33 -8.99
CA PHE A 75 -1.76 -44.28 -9.98
C PHE A 75 -2.87 -45.23 -10.42
N LEU A 76 -3.04 -45.39 -11.73
CA LEU A 76 -3.97 -46.28 -12.38
C LEU A 76 -3.23 -47.22 -13.34
N MET A 77 -3.53 -48.50 -13.32
CA MET A 77 -2.98 -49.50 -14.26
C MET A 77 -4.11 -50.25 -14.96
N ILE A 78 -4.12 -50.17 -16.29
CA ILE A 78 -5.13 -50.75 -17.14
C ILE A 78 -4.46 -51.79 -18.07
N ASP A 79 -5.06 -52.95 -18.19
CA ASP A 79 -4.65 -53.94 -19.19
C ASP A 79 -5.15 -53.48 -20.58
N THR A 80 -4.21 -53.25 -21.52
CA THR A 80 -4.60 -52.73 -22.84
C THR A 80 -5.34 -53.75 -23.73
N GLY A 81 -5.24 -55.03 -23.45
CA GLY A 81 -5.92 -56.08 -24.21
C GLY A 81 -7.37 -56.31 -23.76
N THR A 82 -7.64 -56.15 -22.46
CA THR A 82 -8.97 -56.38 -21.88
C THR A 82 -9.72 -55.11 -21.53
N GLY A 83 -9.03 -53.96 -21.46
CA GLY A 83 -9.56 -52.69 -20.97
C GLY A 83 -9.86 -52.68 -19.48
N LYS A 84 -9.43 -53.70 -18.72
CA LYS A 84 -9.75 -53.86 -17.30
C LYS A 84 -8.73 -53.14 -16.43
N VAL A 85 -9.24 -52.40 -15.42
CA VAL A 85 -8.39 -51.79 -14.38
C VAL A 85 -7.86 -52.87 -13.45
N GLU A 86 -6.56 -53.04 -13.40
CA GLU A 86 -5.89 -53.99 -12.51
C GLU A 86 -5.47 -53.38 -11.18
N TYR A 87 -5.18 -52.08 -11.17
CA TYR A 87 -4.81 -51.37 -9.97
C TYR A 87 -5.29 -49.91 -10.04
N ILE A 88 -5.75 -49.39 -8.92
CA ILE A 88 -6.01 -47.97 -8.67
C ILE A 88 -5.55 -47.62 -7.25
N SER A 89 -4.86 -46.51 -7.10
CA SER A 89 -4.41 -46.01 -5.80
C SER A 89 -5.59 -45.70 -4.88
N PRO A 90 -5.56 -46.10 -3.60
CA PRO A 90 -6.65 -45.83 -2.65
C PRO A 90 -6.93 -44.36 -2.38
N ASN A 91 -5.95 -43.46 -2.64
CA ASN A 91 -6.05 -42.04 -2.46
C ASN A 91 -6.91 -41.33 -3.53
N VAL A 92 -7.36 -42.01 -4.55
CA VAL A 92 -8.28 -41.47 -5.59
C VAL A 92 -9.51 -40.83 -4.97
N ARG A 93 -10.05 -41.41 -3.89
CA ARG A 93 -11.20 -40.86 -3.17
C ARG A 93 -10.85 -39.53 -2.48
N ARG A 94 -9.65 -39.41 -1.91
CA ARG A 94 -9.19 -38.19 -1.25
C ARG A 94 -8.92 -37.05 -2.26
N ILE A 95 -8.40 -37.38 -3.45
CA ILE A 95 -7.95 -36.41 -4.43
C ILE A 95 -9.06 -36.03 -5.42
N LEU A 96 -9.89 -36.99 -5.82
CA LEU A 96 -10.92 -36.78 -6.83
C LEU A 96 -12.37 -36.97 -6.31
N GLY A 97 -12.52 -37.45 -5.08
CA GLY A 97 -13.85 -37.75 -4.51
C GLY A 97 -14.53 -38.99 -5.13
N ILE A 98 -13.78 -39.84 -5.86
CA ILE A 98 -14.29 -41.01 -6.55
C ILE A 98 -13.88 -42.27 -5.78
N SER A 99 -14.80 -43.22 -5.59
CA SER A 99 -14.42 -44.48 -4.94
C SER A 99 -13.53 -45.33 -5.85
N PRO A 100 -12.54 -46.06 -5.30
CA PRO A 100 -11.69 -46.97 -6.09
C PRO A 100 -12.48 -48.03 -6.84
N GLU A 101 -13.60 -48.52 -6.27
CA GLU A 101 -14.47 -49.51 -6.85
C GLU A 101 -15.16 -49.00 -8.13
N ALA A 102 -15.59 -47.71 -8.12
CA ALA A 102 -16.20 -47.10 -9.31
C ALA A 102 -15.22 -47.01 -10.47
N VAL A 103 -13.94 -46.65 -10.17
CA VAL A 103 -12.87 -46.58 -11.21
C VAL A 103 -12.51 -48.00 -11.70
N GLN A 104 -12.57 -49.02 -10.83
CA GLN A 104 -12.32 -50.41 -11.24
C GLN A 104 -13.42 -50.96 -12.16
N GLU A 105 -14.67 -50.54 -11.98
CA GLU A 105 -15.79 -50.90 -12.86
C GLU A 105 -15.71 -50.22 -14.21
N ASP A 106 -15.48 -48.87 -14.18
CA ASP A 106 -15.33 -48.05 -15.38
C ASP A 106 -14.34 -46.88 -15.11
N PHE A 107 -13.17 -46.94 -15.69
CA PHE A 107 -12.15 -45.88 -15.54
C PHE A 107 -12.55 -44.57 -16.23
N HIS A 108 -13.54 -44.56 -17.12
CA HIS A 108 -14.06 -43.34 -17.73
C HIS A 108 -14.82 -42.44 -16.74
N VAL A 109 -15.15 -42.91 -15.55
CA VAL A 109 -15.64 -42.06 -14.45
C VAL A 109 -14.66 -40.94 -14.11
N LEU A 110 -13.38 -41.12 -14.38
CA LEU A 110 -12.36 -40.06 -14.28
C LEU A 110 -12.57 -38.95 -15.31
N CYS A 111 -13.43 -39.11 -16.31
CA CYS A 111 -13.69 -38.16 -17.40
C CYS A 111 -15.04 -37.45 -17.30
N SER A 112 -15.64 -37.33 -16.13
CA SER A 112 -17.04 -36.95 -15.91
C SER A 112 -17.42 -35.48 -16.14
N ALA A 113 -16.56 -34.62 -16.72
CA ALA A 113 -16.90 -33.25 -17.08
C ALA A 113 -17.41 -33.16 -18.53
N GLU A 114 -18.62 -32.64 -18.74
CA GLU A 114 -19.18 -32.34 -20.07
C GLU A 114 -18.25 -31.40 -20.87
N GLY A 115 -17.82 -31.85 -22.06
CA GLY A 115 -17.08 -31.04 -23.03
C GLY A 115 -15.58 -31.31 -23.09
N ASP A 116 -15.01 -32.24 -22.31
CA ASP A 116 -13.58 -32.54 -22.34
C ASP A 116 -13.29 -33.78 -23.23
N ASN A 117 -12.23 -33.67 -24.07
CA ASN A 117 -11.68 -34.76 -24.87
C ASN A 117 -10.99 -35.87 -24.03
N CYS A 118 -11.26 -35.93 -22.72
CA CYS A 118 -10.61 -36.82 -21.77
C CYS A 118 -10.82 -38.30 -22.13
N THR A 119 -12.04 -38.70 -22.42
CA THR A 119 -12.35 -40.08 -22.83
C THR A 119 -11.56 -40.48 -24.07
N SER A 120 -11.54 -39.62 -25.10
CA SER A 120 -10.76 -39.84 -26.32
C SER A 120 -9.27 -39.91 -26.07
N ARG A 121 -8.75 -39.11 -25.12
CA ARG A 121 -7.32 -39.11 -24.75
C ARG A 121 -6.95 -40.37 -23.96
N LEU A 122 -7.78 -40.80 -23.00
CA LEU A 122 -7.57 -42.04 -22.25
C LEU A 122 -7.65 -43.26 -23.16
N ASP A 123 -8.62 -43.32 -24.07
CA ASP A 123 -8.70 -44.37 -25.08
C ASP A 123 -7.50 -44.35 -26.04
N GLY A 124 -7.04 -43.17 -26.40
CA GLY A 124 -5.83 -42.98 -27.20
C GLY A 124 -4.56 -43.51 -26.53
N LEU A 125 -4.42 -43.36 -25.21
CA LEU A 125 -3.30 -43.92 -24.45
C LEU A 125 -3.21 -45.43 -24.61
N MET A 126 -4.34 -46.16 -24.62
CA MET A 126 -4.35 -47.62 -24.73
C MET A 126 -3.89 -48.13 -26.11
N GLN A 127 -3.92 -47.27 -27.13
CA GLN A 127 -3.51 -47.59 -28.50
C GLN A 127 -2.05 -47.16 -28.82
N MET A 128 -1.34 -46.54 -27.85
CA MET A 128 0.00 -46.05 -28.06
C MET A 128 1.04 -47.17 -28.21
N GLU A 129 2.18 -46.85 -28.81
CA GLU A 129 3.34 -47.76 -28.86
C GLU A 129 4.07 -47.79 -27.51
N GLN A 130 4.69 -48.92 -27.22
CA GLN A 130 5.48 -49.09 -26.02
C GLN A 130 6.62 -48.04 -25.95
N GLY A 131 6.78 -47.38 -24.77
CA GLY A 131 7.78 -46.36 -24.53
C GLY A 131 7.38 -44.94 -24.95
N THR A 132 6.17 -44.76 -25.45
CA THR A 132 5.58 -43.40 -25.67
C THR A 132 4.90 -42.91 -24.40
N GLN A 133 4.96 -41.60 -24.16
CA GLN A 133 4.33 -40.92 -23.04
C GLN A 133 3.47 -39.78 -23.57
N GLN A 134 2.33 -39.55 -22.95
CA GLN A 134 1.46 -38.43 -23.22
C GLN A 134 1.11 -37.72 -21.92
N GLU A 135 1.14 -36.37 -21.94
CA GLU A 135 0.87 -35.54 -20.79
C GLU A 135 -0.16 -34.46 -21.16
N TRP A 136 -1.02 -34.11 -20.22
CA TRP A 136 -1.92 -32.95 -20.32
C TRP A 136 -2.41 -32.53 -18.96
N ASP A 137 -2.79 -31.26 -18.86
CA ASP A 137 -3.41 -30.69 -17.67
C ASP A 137 -4.91 -30.62 -17.86
N ARG A 138 -5.65 -30.73 -16.77
CA ARG A 138 -7.11 -30.56 -16.77
C ARG A 138 -7.62 -30.07 -15.42
N GLU A 139 -8.72 -29.33 -15.46
CA GLU A 139 -9.52 -29.03 -14.30
C GLU A 139 -10.47 -30.20 -14.01
N PHE A 140 -10.57 -30.62 -12.76
CA PHE A 140 -11.42 -31.68 -12.29
C PHE A 140 -12.24 -31.18 -11.11
N ILE A 141 -13.57 -31.41 -11.13
CA ILE A 141 -14.43 -31.06 -10.01
C ILE A 141 -14.48 -32.24 -9.04
N HIS A 142 -13.99 -32.08 -7.83
CA HIS A 142 -14.01 -33.11 -6.80
C HIS A 142 -15.44 -33.53 -6.49
N GLN A 143 -15.75 -34.81 -6.65
CA GLN A 143 -17.17 -35.29 -6.67
C GLN A 143 -17.89 -35.16 -5.33
N GLU A 144 -17.17 -35.22 -4.19
CA GLU A 144 -17.77 -35.10 -2.86
C GLU A 144 -17.86 -33.65 -2.36
N THR A 145 -16.85 -32.78 -2.66
CA THR A 145 -16.78 -31.40 -2.15
C THR A 145 -17.27 -30.36 -3.13
N GLY A 146 -17.25 -30.66 -4.43
CA GLY A 146 -17.56 -29.70 -5.50
C GLY A 146 -16.44 -28.69 -5.77
N GLU A 147 -15.26 -28.83 -5.16
CA GLU A 147 -14.12 -27.95 -5.36
C GLU A 147 -13.36 -28.28 -6.64
N PRO A 148 -12.85 -27.27 -7.38
CA PRO A 148 -12.02 -27.50 -8.56
C PRO A 148 -10.60 -27.90 -8.16
N HIS A 149 -10.12 -29.01 -8.72
CA HIS A 149 -8.73 -29.48 -8.63
C HIS A 149 -8.05 -29.37 -9.98
N TYR A 150 -6.79 -29.01 -9.99
CA TYR A 150 -5.98 -28.92 -11.21
C TYR A 150 -5.08 -30.15 -11.30
N ILE A 151 -5.47 -31.09 -12.17
CA ILE A 151 -4.83 -32.41 -12.28
C ILE A 151 -3.93 -32.48 -13.50
N HIS A 152 -2.67 -32.80 -13.28
CA HIS A 152 -1.71 -33.14 -14.32
C HIS A 152 -1.80 -34.63 -14.59
N VAL A 153 -2.09 -35.03 -15.83
CA VAL A 153 -2.25 -36.42 -16.23
C VAL A 153 -1.07 -36.84 -17.08
N THR A 154 -0.40 -37.91 -16.66
CA THR A 154 0.68 -38.54 -17.42
C THR A 154 0.31 -39.99 -17.72
N GLY A 155 0.30 -40.37 -18.99
CA GLY A 155 0.00 -41.73 -19.39
C GLY A 155 1.11 -42.35 -20.25
N PHE A 156 1.45 -43.60 -20.00
CA PHE A 156 2.44 -44.35 -20.81
C PHE A 156 2.16 -45.86 -20.82
N ILE A 157 2.64 -46.55 -21.85
CA ILE A 157 2.51 -47.99 -21.98
C ILE A 157 3.81 -48.69 -21.58
N ASN A 158 3.68 -49.70 -20.72
CA ASN A 158 4.81 -50.55 -20.34
C ASN A 158 4.42 -52.03 -20.44
N GLU A 159 5.38 -52.91 -20.63
CA GLU A 159 5.16 -54.35 -20.64
C GLU A 159 5.47 -54.92 -19.24
N VAL A 160 4.44 -55.53 -18.63
CA VAL A 160 4.56 -56.14 -17.32
C VAL A 160 4.15 -57.60 -17.44
N GLN A 161 5.08 -58.56 -17.14
CA GLN A 161 4.84 -60.01 -17.24
C GLN A 161 4.39 -60.51 -18.63
N GLY A 162 4.84 -59.82 -19.70
CA GLY A 162 4.51 -60.20 -21.08
C GLY A 162 3.17 -59.67 -21.57
N ALA A 163 2.45 -58.84 -20.77
CA ALA A 163 1.24 -58.13 -21.16
C ALA A 163 1.47 -56.61 -21.23
N LYS A 164 0.94 -55.92 -22.23
CA LYS A 164 0.97 -54.48 -22.32
C LYS A 164 0.00 -53.84 -21.32
N LYS A 165 0.53 -52.96 -20.49
CA LYS A 165 -0.25 -52.22 -19.49
C LYS A 165 -0.13 -50.72 -19.75
N CYS A 166 -1.27 -50.02 -19.69
CA CYS A 166 -1.32 -48.58 -19.65
C CYS A 166 -1.24 -48.11 -18.18
N ILE A 167 -0.24 -47.32 -17.89
CA ILE A 167 -0.05 -46.74 -16.56
C ILE A 167 -0.40 -45.26 -16.70
N VAL A 168 -1.32 -44.76 -15.85
CA VAL A 168 -1.73 -43.37 -15.79
C VAL A 168 -1.42 -42.84 -14.40
N ASP A 169 -0.77 -41.72 -14.35
CA ASP A 169 -0.48 -40.95 -13.15
C ASP A 169 -1.31 -39.65 -13.20
N LEU A 170 -2.06 -39.39 -12.13
CA LEU A 170 -2.88 -38.20 -11.95
C LEU A 170 -2.32 -37.41 -10.75
N SER A 171 -1.55 -36.38 -11.03
CA SER A 171 -0.89 -35.56 -10.01
C SER A 171 -1.73 -34.31 -9.71
N ASP A 172 -2.11 -34.12 -8.45
CA ASP A 172 -2.83 -32.92 -8.02
C ASP A 172 -1.86 -31.73 -7.87
N ARG A 173 -1.93 -30.80 -8.81
CA ARG A 173 -1.15 -29.55 -8.81
C ARG A 173 -1.97 -28.30 -8.45
N THR A 174 -3.09 -28.47 -7.79
CA THR A 174 -3.99 -27.35 -7.42
C THR A 174 -3.27 -26.29 -6.62
N GLY A 175 -2.47 -26.67 -5.63
CA GLY A 175 -1.69 -25.75 -4.81
C GLY A 175 -0.63 -24.97 -5.59
N GLU A 176 0.07 -25.65 -6.51
CA GLU A 176 1.08 -25.01 -7.40
C GLU A 176 0.40 -24.03 -8.36
N HIS A 177 -0.71 -24.45 -8.96
CA HIS A 177 -1.47 -23.60 -9.90
C HIS A 177 -2.03 -22.35 -9.22
N GLN A 178 -2.64 -22.48 -8.02
CA GLN A 178 -3.12 -21.36 -7.24
C GLN A 178 -2.00 -20.41 -6.83
N THR A 179 -0.84 -20.95 -6.45
CA THR A 179 0.34 -20.14 -6.12
C THR A 179 0.84 -19.36 -7.34
N THR A 180 0.89 -19.99 -8.50
CA THR A 180 1.30 -19.35 -9.75
C THR A 180 0.36 -18.20 -10.11
N LEU A 181 -0.95 -18.43 -10.08
CA LEU A 181 -1.95 -17.38 -10.32
C LEU A 181 -1.85 -16.21 -9.33
N ALA A 182 -1.62 -16.50 -8.04
CA ALA A 182 -1.44 -15.47 -7.03
C ALA A 182 -0.17 -14.64 -7.27
N VAL A 183 0.93 -15.29 -7.67
CA VAL A 183 2.19 -14.60 -8.02
C VAL A 183 2.02 -13.75 -9.28
N GLU A 184 1.37 -14.25 -10.31
CA GLU A 184 1.09 -13.48 -11.53
C GLU A 184 0.23 -12.25 -11.25
N ALA A 185 -0.84 -12.40 -10.45
CA ALA A 185 -1.68 -11.28 -10.03
C ALA A 185 -0.88 -10.24 -9.20
N ALA A 186 -0.04 -10.69 -8.28
CA ALA A 186 0.81 -9.81 -7.49
C ALA A 186 1.86 -9.08 -8.36
N LEU A 187 2.43 -9.76 -9.35
CA LEU A 187 3.37 -9.17 -10.30
C LEU A 187 2.70 -8.09 -11.16
N GLU A 188 1.51 -8.37 -11.68
CA GLU A 188 0.74 -7.39 -12.47
C GLU A 188 0.43 -6.11 -11.66
N ILE A 189 0.05 -6.28 -10.38
CA ILE A 189 -0.18 -5.14 -9.48
C ILE A 189 1.11 -4.36 -9.25
N ALA A 190 2.23 -5.05 -9.00
CA ALA A 190 3.53 -4.42 -8.76
C ALA A 190 4.05 -3.67 -10.02
N GLU A 191 3.88 -4.25 -11.20
CA GLU A 191 4.25 -3.61 -12.48
C GLU A 191 3.43 -2.34 -12.73
N LYS A 192 2.11 -2.39 -12.52
CA LYS A 192 1.23 -1.21 -12.65
C LYS A 192 1.62 -0.11 -11.67
N ALA A 193 1.93 -0.46 -10.42
CA ALA A 193 2.40 0.50 -9.42
C ALA A 193 3.75 1.12 -9.80
N SER A 194 4.69 0.31 -10.31
CA SER A 194 6.00 0.78 -10.77
C SER A 194 5.89 1.71 -11.97
N GLN A 195 5.04 1.38 -12.93
CA GLN A 195 4.79 2.22 -14.09
C GLN A 195 4.16 3.56 -13.68
N ALA A 196 3.14 3.54 -12.85
CA ALA A 196 2.51 4.75 -12.32
C ALA A 196 3.53 5.67 -11.61
N LYS A 197 4.45 5.08 -10.83
CA LYS A 197 5.54 5.83 -10.17
C LYS A 197 6.51 6.45 -11.18
N THR A 198 6.84 5.74 -12.26
CA THR A 198 7.74 6.24 -13.31
C THR A 198 7.09 7.39 -14.08
N ASP A 199 5.83 7.23 -14.45
CA ASP A 199 5.05 8.26 -15.14
C ASP A 199 4.89 9.51 -14.25
N PHE A 200 4.70 9.32 -12.94
CA PHE A 200 4.70 10.40 -11.96
C PHE A 200 5.99 11.21 -11.97
N LEU A 201 7.15 10.56 -11.81
CA LEU A 201 8.45 11.25 -11.79
C LEU A 201 8.71 12.02 -13.09
N SER A 202 8.33 11.45 -14.23
CA SER A 202 8.45 12.09 -15.54
C SER A 202 7.56 13.34 -15.64
N ASN A 203 6.29 13.24 -15.25
CA ASN A 203 5.34 14.35 -15.27
C ASN A 203 5.74 15.46 -14.31
N MET A 204 6.20 15.10 -13.09
CA MET A 204 6.67 16.05 -12.09
C MET A 204 7.93 16.81 -12.58
N SER A 205 8.86 16.09 -13.22
CA SER A 205 10.04 16.74 -13.82
C SER A 205 9.65 17.79 -14.87
N HIS A 206 8.64 17.47 -15.70
CA HIS A 206 8.12 18.41 -16.69
C HIS A 206 7.42 19.61 -16.05
N ASP A 207 6.54 19.35 -15.06
CA ASP A 207 5.73 20.38 -14.40
C ASP A 207 6.59 21.33 -13.52
N ILE A 208 7.70 20.85 -12.97
CA ILE A 208 8.72 21.65 -12.28
C ILE A 208 9.55 22.47 -13.28
N ARG A 209 9.95 21.85 -14.40
CA ARG A 209 10.81 22.51 -15.39
C ARG A 209 10.12 23.71 -16.06
N THR A 210 8.83 23.63 -16.31
CA THR A 210 8.06 24.69 -17.00
C THR A 210 8.11 26.02 -16.25
N PRO A 211 7.70 26.15 -14.98
CA PRO A 211 7.80 27.39 -14.23
C PRO A 211 9.27 27.81 -13.97
N MET A 212 10.18 26.84 -13.77
CA MET A 212 11.61 27.15 -13.60
C MET A 212 12.20 27.80 -14.86
N ASN A 213 11.90 27.26 -16.05
CA ASN A 213 12.34 27.88 -17.30
C ASN A 213 11.71 29.26 -17.54
N ALA A 214 10.44 29.46 -17.09
CA ALA A 214 9.80 30.77 -17.14
C ALA A 214 10.52 31.77 -16.23
N ILE A 215 10.86 31.38 -15.00
CA ILE A 215 11.64 32.21 -14.06
C ILE A 215 12.97 32.61 -14.70
N VAL A 216 13.78 31.64 -15.16
CA VAL A 216 15.08 31.90 -15.78
C VAL A 216 14.95 32.74 -17.04
N GLY A 217 13.96 32.46 -17.91
CA GLY A 217 13.75 33.26 -19.13
C GLY A 217 13.30 34.68 -18.84
N LEU A 218 12.43 34.90 -17.84
CA LEU A 218 11.97 36.23 -17.46
C LEU A 218 13.12 37.05 -16.83
N THR A 219 13.98 36.45 -16.00
CA THR A 219 15.14 37.16 -15.46
C THR A 219 16.08 37.66 -16.57
N THR A 220 16.36 36.83 -17.58
CA THR A 220 17.17 37.24 -18.74
C THR A 220 16.51 38.35 -19.55
N LEU A 221 15.16 38.31 -19.72
CA LEU A 221 14.44 39.39 -20.42
C LEU A 221 14.52 40.70 -19.61
N MET A 222 14.35 40.63 -18.29
CA MET A 222 14.40 41.80 -17.41
C MET A 222 15.78 42.47 -17.44
N GLU A 223 16.88 41.67 -17.48
CA GLU A 223 18.25 42.22 -17.65
C GLU A 223 18.41 43.04 -18.92
N ASN A 224 17.71 42.69 -20.00
CA ASN A 224 17.80 43.40 -21.27
C ASN A 224 16.79 44.55 -21.42
N GLU A 225 15.80 44.64 -20.54
CA GLU A 225 14.70 45.62 -20.62
C GLU A 225 14.61 46.55 -19.39
N LEU A 226 15.73 46.78 -18.68
CA LEU A 226 15.83 47.63 -17.47
C LEU A 226 15.32 49.05 -17.71
N ASP A 227 15.39 49.56 -18.93
CA ASP A 227 14.96 50.90 -19.29
C ASP A 227 13.45 51.03 -19.59
N GLN A 228 12.68 49.94 -19.44
CA GLN A 228 11.24 49.86 -19.75
C GLN A 228 10.41 49.47 -18.53
N PRO A 229 10.07 50.42 -17.62
CA PRO A 229 9.42 50.11 -16.33
C PRO A 229 8.10 49.35 -16.44
N GLU A 230 7.28 49.62 -17.46
CA GLU A 230 6.00 48.94 -17.65
C GLU A 230 6.17 47.46 -17.99
N LYS A 231 7.14 47.13 -18.86
CA LYS A 231 7.45 45.72 -19.20
C LYS A 231 8.12 45.01 -18.03
N LEU A 232 8.97 45.73 -17.29
CA LEU A 232 9.61 45.18 -16.09
C LEU A 232 8.57 44.78 -15.05
N ALA A 233 7.56 45.62 -14.81
CA ALA A 233 6.45 45.30 -13.92
C ALA A 233 5.64 44.06 -14.38
N GLU A 234 5.38 43.94 -15.70
CA GLU A 234 4.72 42.77 -16.26
C GLU A 234 5.55 41.49 -16.08
N HIS A 235 6.88 41.57 -16.31
CA HIS A 235 7.77 40.44 -16.14
C HIS A 235 7.90 40.01 -14.67
N LEU A 236 7.96 40.97 -13.74
CA LEU A 236 7.97 40.71 -12.29
C LEU A 236 6.73 39.98 -11.85
N HIS A 237 5.54 40.39 -12.30
CA HIS A 237 4.27 39.71 -11.97
C HIS A 237 4.22 38.27 -12.53
N LYS A 238 4.74 38.07 -13.77
CA LYS A 238 4.85 36.72 -14.35
C LYS A 238 5.86 35.83 -13.59
N LEU A 239 6.96 36.42 -13.12
CA LEU A 239 7.98 35.73 -12.34
C LEU A 239 7.42 35.31 -10.98
N GLU A 240 6.73 36.21 -10.28
CA GLU A 240 6.02 35.94 -9.03
C GLU A 240 5.01 34.79 -9.20
N SER A 241 4.14 34.87 -10.22
CA SER A 241 3.16 33.83 -10.54
C SER A 241 3.83 32.46 -10.82
N SER A 242 4.97 32.47 -11.52
CA SER A 242 5.74 31.24 -11.79
C SER A 242 6.38 30.65 -10.54
N GLY A 243 6.86 31.50 -9.63
CA GLY A 243 7.40 31.11 -8.33
C GLY A 243 6.32 30.48 -7.43
N GLN A 244 5.16 31.12 -7.33
CA GLN A 244 4.02 30.60 -6.57
C GLN A 244 3.52 29.26 -7.12
N LEU A 245 3.47 29.11 -8.45
CA LEU A 245 3.12 27.82 -9.08
C LEU A 245 4.12 26.72 -8.72
N LEU A 246 5.43 27.03 -8.75
CA LEU A 246 6.47 26.06 -8.39
C LEU A 246 6.37 25.63 -6.93
N LEU A 247 6.18 26.57 -6.02
CA LEU A 247 5.97 26.30 -4.59
C LEU A 247 4.73 25.42 -4.37
N GLY A 248 3.62 25.70 -5.07
CA GLY A 248 2.41 24.89 -5.01
C GLY A 248 2.65 23.45 -5.47
N ILE A 249 3.45 23.24 -6.53
CA ILE A 249 3.82 21.89 -7.01
C ILE A 249 4.64 21.15 -5.95
N ILE A 250 5.65 21.80 -5.38
CA ILE A 250 6.52 21.22 -4.35
C ILE A 250 5.70 20.82 -3.11
N ASN A 251 4.82 21.70 -2.63
CA ASN A 251 3.98 21.44 -1.48
C ASN A 251 3.02 20.25 -1.73
N ASN A 252 2.44 20.14 -2.92
CA ASN A 252 1.60 19.01 -3.30
C ASN A 252 2.39 17.67 -3.32
N ILE A 253 3.65 17.68 -3.77
CA ILE A 253 4.52 16.50 -3.74
C ILE A 253 4.84 16.08 -2.30
N LEU A 254 5.16 17.04 -1.43
CA LEU A 254 5.43 16.80 -0.02
C LEU A 254 4.20 16.27 0.72
N ASP A 255 3.02 16.86 0.48
CA ASP A 255 1.76 16.36 1.04
C ASP A 255 1.50 14.92 0.60
N MET A 256 1.65 14.61 -0.70
CA MET A 256 1.45 13.25 -1.21
C MET A 256 2.42 12.24 -0.58
N SER A 257 3.69 12.58 -0.46
CA SER A 257 4.70 11.73 0.18
C SER A 257 4.36 11.41 1.64
N ARG A 258 3.79 12.39 2.37
CA ARG A 258 3.35 12.20 3.77
C ARG A 258 2.08 11.36 3.87
N ILE A 259 1.14 11.56 2.97
CA ILE A 259 -0.07 10.74 2.86
C ILE A 259 0.31 9.28 2.63
N GLU A 260 1.18 8.99 1.65
CA GLU A 260 1.64 7.63 1.35
C GLU A 260 2.38 6.97 2.53
N SER A 261 3.13 7.75 3.30
CA SER A 261 3.83 7.25 4.50
C SER A 261 2.95 7.13 5.75
N GLY A 262 1.67 7.52 5.68
CA GLY A 262 0.75 7.51 6.83
C GLY A 262 1.10 8.50 7.96
N LYS A 263 1.92 9.51 7.67
CA LYS A 263 2.41 10.49 8.65
C LYS A 263 1.60 11.78 8.72
N THR A 264 0.49 11.87 7.99
CA THR A 264 -0.35 13.06 8.00
C THR A 264 -1.23 13.05 9.26
N THR A 265 -1.12 14.10 10.08
CA THR A 265 -1.95 14.34 11.26
C THR A 265 -2.76 15.63 11.11
N LEU A 266 -3.90 15.73 11.77
CA LEU A 266 -4.73 16.94 11.79
C LEU A 266 -4.34 17.86 12.95
N SER A 267 -4.27 19.18 12.69
CA SER A 267 -4.15 20.22 13.70
C SER A 267 -5.52 20.75 14.09
N VAL A 268 -6.13 20.11 15.08
CA VAL A 268 -7.44 20.56 15.55
C VAL A 268 -7.27 21.76 16.48
N GLU A 269 -7.83 22.92 16.06
CA GLU A 269 -7.80 24.18 16.80
C GLU A 269 -9.16 24.89 16.73
N PRO A 270 -9.45 25.85 17.62
CA PRO A 270 -10.64 26.68 17.52
C PRO A 270 -10.69 27.42 16.18
N MET A 271 -11.82 27.32 15.48
CA MET A 271 -12.03 27.90 14.16
C MET A 271 -13.41 28.56 14.08
N HIS A 272 -13.46 29.76 13.52
CA HIS A 272 -14.71 30.44 13.20
C HIS A 272 -15.04 30.21 11.72
N LEU A 273 -16.02 29.34 11.44
CA LEU A 273 -16.30 28.83 10.09
C LEU A 273 -16.73 29.95 9.13
N SER A 274 -17.60 30.86 9.54
CA SER A 274 -18.08 31.94 8.63
C SER A 274 -16.93 32.85 8.22
N GLN A 275 -16.04 33.24 9.13
CA GLN A 275 -14.86 34.04 8.80
C GLN A 275 -13.95 33.35 7.78
N GLN A 276 -13.72 32.04 7.95
CA GLN A 276 -12.92 31.23 7.03
C GLN A 276 -13.56 31.18 5.63
N LEU A 277 -14.90 31.01 5.56
CA LEU A 277 -15.64 30.97 4.30
C LEU A 277 -15.64 32.32 3.58
N ASP A 278 -15.70 33.43 4.33
CA ASP A 278 -15.66 34.78 3.77
C ASP A 278 -14.30 35.11 3.16
N GLN A 279 -13.20 34.76 3.83
CA GLN A 279 -11.84 34.91 3.30
C GLN A 279 -11.66 34.11 2.01
N LEU A 280 -12.06 32.84 2.02
CA LEU A 280 -12.03 31.96 0.86
C LEU A 280 -12.87 32.54 -0.30
N SER A 281 -14.08 32.97 -0.01
CA SER A 281 -15.02 33.52 -1.00
C SER A 281 -14.48 34.80 -1.64
N THR A 282 -13.79 35.64 -0.88
CA THR A 282 -13.14 36.86 -1.37
C THR A 282 -12.07 36.57 -2.38
N MET A 283 -11.17 35.57 -2.10
CA MET A 283 -10.12 35.15 -3.01
C MET A 283 -10.68 34.55 -4.31
N ILE A 284 -11.70 33.69 -4.21
CA ILE A 284 -12.32 33.05 -5.39
C ILE A 284 -13.09 34.08 -6.22
N ARG A 285 -13.75 35.07 -5.60
CA ARG A 285 -14.46 36.14 -6.29
C ARG A 285 -13.53 36.99 -7.15
N ALA A 286 -12.32 37.30 -6.65
CA ALA A 286 -11.28 37.99 -7.43
C ALA A 286 -10.91 37.22 -8.68
N GLN A 287 -10.59 35.91 -8.54
CA GLN A 287 -10.21 35.05 -9.66
C GLN A 287 -11.36 34.83 -10.68
N ALA A 288 -12.59 34.68 -10.21
CA ALA A 288 -13.76 34.57 -11.07
C ALA A 288 -14.02 35.85 -11.86
N SER A 289 -13.83 37.04 -11.24
CA SER A 289 -14.00 38.35 -11.87
C SER A 289 -13.03 38.56 -13.04
N GLU A 290 -11.78 38.13 -12.94
CA GLU A 290 -10.80 38.20 -14.03
C GLU A 290 -11.26 37.42 -15.30
N LYS A 291 -12.03 36.37 -15.10
CA LYS A 291 -12.62 35.55 -16.16
C LYS A 291 -14.07 35.98 -16.49
N ALA A 292 -14.56 37.09 -15.92
CA ALA A 292 -15.97 37.54 -16.05
C ALA A 292 -16.99 36.42 -15.73
N GLN A 293 -16.65 35.51 -14.79
CA GLN A 293 -17.54 34.45 -14.29
C GLN A 293 -18.42 34.99 -13.15
N THR A 294 -19.61 34.41 -13.00
CA THR A 294 -20.52 34.73 -11.90
C THR A 294 -20.29 33.76 -10.75
N PHE A 295 -19.80 34.23 -9.61
CA PHE A 295 -19.60 33.43 -8.42
C PHE A 295 -20.67 33.79 -7.37
N THR A 296 -21.45 32.79 -6.95
CA THR A 296 -22.53 32.95 -5.94
C THR A 296 -22.24 32.07 -4.72
N VAL A 297 -22.40 32.63 -3.54
CA VAL A 297 -22.19 31.93 -2.26
C VAL A 297 -23.48 31.97 -1.46
N SER A 298 -23.89 30.86 -0.87
CA SER A 298 -24.98 30.78 0.10
C SER A 298 -24.58 29.93 1.30
N THR A 299 -24.75 30.47 2.49
CA THR A 299 -24.38 29.82 3.75
C THR A 299 -25.59 29.70 4.65
N HIS A 300 -25.81 28.54 5.24
CA HIS A 300 -26.86 28.26 6.20
C HIS A 300 -26.23 27.56 7.40
N LEU A 301 -25.71 28.36 8.34
CA LEU A 301 -24.95 27.91 9.51
C LEU A 301 -25.78 28.22 10.78
N ARG A 302 -25.71 27.37 11.77
CA ARG A 302 -26.24 27.55 13.14
C ARG A 302 -25.11 27.66 14.16
N HIS A 303 -24.05 26.83 13.96
CA HIS A 303 -22.87 26.82 14.81
C HIS A 303 -21.69 27.30 13.96
N GLU A 304 -20.99 28.31 14.41
CA GLU A 304 -19.86 28.91 13.69
C GLU A 304 -18.53 28.66 14.38
N ASN A 305 -18.55 28.45 15.70
CA ASN A 305 -17.38 28.16 16.50
C ASN A 305 -17.15 26.64 16.57
N LEU A 306 -16.08 26.15 15.95
CA LEU A 306 -15.80 24.73 15.75
C LEU A 306 -14.36 24.40 16.15
N LEU A 307 -14.12 23.13 16.47
CA LEU A 307 -12.77 22.59 16.61
C LEU A 307 -12.43 21.81 15.32
N ALA A 308 -11.52 22.35 14.51
CA ALA A 308 -11.16 21.78 13.22
C ALA A 308 -9.72 22.13 12.85
N ASP A 309 -9.24 21.60 11.73
CA ASP A 309 -8.00 22.04 11.08
C ASP A 309 -8.34 23.03 9.96
N PRO A 310 -8.21 24.36 10.19
CA PRO A 310 -8.61 25.37 9.21
C PRO A 310 -7.74 25.34 7.96
N THR A 311 -6.46 24.98 8.10
CA THR A 311 -5.53 24.89 6.97
C THR A 311 -5.93 23.76 6.03
N ARG A 312 -6.24 22.59 6.56
CA ARG A 312 -6.68 21.43 5.77
C ARG A 312 -8.07 21.64 5.18
N LEU A 313 -9.00 22.23 5.92
CA LEU A 313 -10.30 22.59 5.38
C LEU A 313 -10.18 23.57 4.21
N ASN A 314 -9.38 24.63 4.37
CA ASN A 314 -9.08 25.56 3.28
C ASN A 314 -8.48 24.87 2.07
N GLN A 315 -7.52 23.97 2.27
CA GLN A 315 -6.89 23.22 1.18
C GLN A 315 -7.91 22.41 0.37
N VAL A 316 -8.83 21.73 1.06
CA VAL A 316 -9.93 20.97 0.41
C VAL A 316 -10.81 21.90 -0.43
N LEU A 317 -11.31 22.98 0.18
CA LEU A 317 -12.24 23.89 -0.47
C LEU A 317 -11.57 24.68 -1.61
N MET A 318 -10.33 25.17 -1.41
CA MET A 318 -9.56 25.85 -2.45
C MET A 318 -9.28 24.96 -3.65
N ASN A 319 -8.92 23.70 -3.46
CA ASN A 319 -8.69 22.76 -4.56
C ASN A 319 -9.96 22.57 -5.41
N ILE A 320 -11.11 22.47 -4.79
CA ILE A 320 -12.39 22.28 -5.51
C ILE A 320 -12.80 23.58 -6.21
N LEU A 321 -12.81 24.72 -5.49
CA LEU A 321 -13.22 26.02 -6.01
C LEU A 321 -12.31 26.54 -7.11
N SER A 322 -10.98 26.43 -6.95
CA SER A 322 -10.03 26.81 -8.00
C SER A 322 -10.17 25.96 -9.26
N ASN A 323 -10.48 24.66 -9.12
CA ASN A 323 -10.84 23.81 -10.25
C ASN A 323 -12.13 24.28 -10.92
N ALA A 324 -13.17 24.66 -10.17
CA ALA A 324 -14.39 25.22 -10.74
C ALA A 324 -14.11 26.48 -11.56
N VAL A 325 -13.33 27.45 -11.02
CA VAL A 325 -12.91 28.67 -11.75
C VAL A 325 -12.07 28.33 -12.97
N LYS A 326 -11.20 27.35 -12.88
CA LYS A 326 -10.28 26.93 -13.93
C LYS A 326 -10.99 26.32 -15.14
N TYR A 327 -11.97 25.44 -14.88
CA TYR A 327 -12.65 24.65 -15.90
C TYR A 327 -13.99 25.23 -16.39
N THR A 328 -14.44 26.32 -15.77
CA THR A 328 -15.59 27.11 -16.25
C THR A 328 -15.14 28.11 -17.29
N PRO A 329 -15.81 28.22 -18.44
CA PRO A 329 -15.49 29.20 -19.46
C PRO A 329 -15.80 30.62 -18.99
N ARG A 330 -15.31 31.65 -19.73
CA ARG A 330 -15.64 33.05 -19.48
C ARG A 330 -17.14 33.24 -19.53
N GLY A 331 -17.70 33.99 -18.57
CA GLY A 331 -19.13 34.25 -18.45
C GLY A 331 -19.96 33.11 -17.85
N GLY A 332 -19.33 31.99 -17.46
CA GLY A 332 -20.00 30.87 -16.81
C GLY A 332 -20.33 31.14 -15.34
N HIS A 333 -20.98 30.18 -14.70
CA HIS A 333 -21.50 30.30 -13.34
C HIS A 333 -20.90 29.27 -12.41
N ILE A 334 -20.54 29.73 -11.21
CA ILE A 334 -20.03 28.88 -10.13
C ILE A 334 -20.86 29.17 -8.89
N ARG A 335 -21.39 28.13 -8.25
CA ARG A 335 -22.18 28.21 -7.02
C ARG A 335 -21.46 27.46 -5.91
N PHE A 336 -21.31 28.11 -4.77
CA PHE A 336 -20.81 27.55 -3.55
C PHE A 336 -21.88 27.61 -2.45
N GLU A 337 -22.30 26.45 -1.96
CA GLU A 337 -23.34 26.34 -0.94
C GLU A 337 -22.77 25.62 0.27
N VAL A 338 -23.00 26.14 1.47
CA VAL A 338 -22.64 25.52 2.74
C VAL A 338 -23.89 25.42 3.60
N GLU A 339 -24.22 24.18 3.96
CA GLU A 339 -25.41 23.88 4.75
C GLU A 339 -25.05 23.03 5.95
N GLU A 340 -25.51 23.45 7.13
CA GLU A 340 -25.41 22.65 8.33
C GLU A 340 -26.55 21.63 8.37
N LEU A 341 -26.18 20.34 8.47
CA LEU A 341 -27.11 19.23 8.57
C LEU A 341 -27.46 18.94 10.05
N PRO A 342 -28.68 18.49 10.36
CA PRO A 342 -29.00 18.09 11.73
C PRO A 342 -28.12 16.99 12.27
N ARG A 343 -27.58 17.18 13.49
CA ARG A 343 -26.73 16.16 14.16
C ARG A 343 -27.09 16.08 15.65
N ASN A 344 -26.15 16.33 16.56
CA ASN A 344 -26.33 16.32 18.01
C ASN A 344 -25.76 17.60 18.65
N GLU A 345 -25.90 17.75 19.97
CA GLU A 345 -25.50 18.98 20.70
C GLU A 345 -23.96 19.17 20.78
N HIS A 346 -23.15 18.16 20.45
CA HIS A 346 -21.70 18.22 20.57
C HIS A 346 -20.96 18.28 19.23
N TYR A 347 -21.62 17.90 18.15
CA TYR A 347 -21.05 17.86 16.81
C TYR A 347 -21.97 18.51 15.80
N ALA A 348 -21.41 19.36 14.96
CA ALA A 348 -22.07 19.94 13.81
C ALA A 348 -21.60 19.26 12.52
N LYS A 349 -22.54 18.94 11.64
CA LYS A 349 -22.26 18.29 10.35
C LYS A 349 -22.54 19.27 9.24
N TYR A 350 -21.56 19.47 8.34
CA TYR A 350 -21.65 20.42 7.24
C TYR A 350 -21.59 19.71 5.91
N ARG A 351 -22.39 20.23 4.98
CA ARG A 351 -22.37 19.85 3.58
C ARG A 351 -21.89 21.05 2.77
N PHE A 352 -20.75 20.92 2.12
CA PHE A 352 -20.15 21.89 1.22
C PHE A 352 -20.43 21.43 -0.21
N VAL A 353 -21.10 22.24 -1.01
CA VAL A 353 -21.42 21.94 -2.41
C VAL A 353 -20.81 23.01 -3.30
N VAL A 354 -19.99 22.58 -4.26
CA VAL A 354 -19.46 23.42 -5.33
C VAL A 354 -20.02 22.92 -6.64
N GLN A 355 -20.74 23.76 -7.36
CA GLN A 355 -21.33 23.45 -8.66
C GLN A 355 -20.89 24.47 -9.69
N ASP A 356 -20.46 24.00 -10.86
CA ASP A 356 -20.09 24.80 -12.02
C ASP A 356 -20.85 24.35 -13.27
N ASP A 357 -20.97 25.23 -14.24
CA ASP A 357 -21.50 24.97 -15.58
C ASP A 357 -20.38 24.81 -16.63
N GLY A 358 -19.22 24.35 -16.21
CA GLY A 358 -18.02 24.17 -17.00
C GLY A 358 -18.05 23.00 -17.98
N ILE A 359 -16.86 22.63 -18.43
CA ILE A 359 -16.68 21.57 -19.45
C ILE A 359 -17.08 20.17 -18.99
N GLY A 360 -17.26 19.95 -17.68
CA GLY A 360 -17.59 18.65 -17.09
C GLY A 360 -16.55 17.57 -17.34
N MET A 361 -16.81 16.34 -16.95
CA MET A 361 -15.90 15.18 -17.00
C MET A 361 -16.57 13.95 -17.62
N SER A 362 -15.78 13.11 -18.30
CA SER A 362 -16.24 11.81 -18.80
C SER A 362 -16.50 10.82 -17.68
N LYS A 363 -17.39 9.84 -17.90
CA LYS A 363 -17.66 8.78 -16.91
C LYS A 363 -16.44 7.91 -16.61
N ALA A 364 -15.53 7.76 -17.56
CA ALA A 364 -14.30 7.02 -17.39
C ALA A 364 -13.36 7.75 -16.41
N TYR A 365 -13.15 9.05 -16.61
CA TYR A 365 -12.30 9.87 -15.76
C TYR A 365 -12.87 10.04 -14.33
N GLN A 366 -14.19 10.15 -14.17
CA GLN A 366 -14.81 10.24 -12.84
C GLN A 366 -14.45 9.05 -11.92
N LYS A 367 -14.20 7.86 -12.47
CA LYS A 367 -13.81 6.68 -11.69
C LYS A 367 -12.40 6.76 -11.14
N THR A 368 -11.53 7.50 -11.81
CA THR A 368 -10.10 7.65 -11.48
C THR A 368 -9.75 9.06 -11.03
N LEU A 369 -10.75 9.94 -10.85
CA LEU A 369 -10.55 11.35 -10.49
C LEU A 369 -9.74 11.54 -9.20
N PHE A 370 -9.92 10.64 -8.24
CA PHE A 370 -9.24 10.66 -6.95
C PHE A 370 -7.97 9.82 -6.92
N ASP A 371 -7.65 9.10 -8.00
CA ASP A 371 -6.39 8.38 -8.11
C ASP A 371 -5.26 9.40 -8.34
N PRO A 372 -4.13 9.26 -7.66
CA PRO A 372 -2.99 10.15 -7.85
C PRO A 372 -2.55 10.20 -9.32
N PHE A 373 -2.17 11.41 -9.79
CA PHE A 373 -1.57 11.65 -11.12
C PHE A 373 -2.51 11.48 -12.31
N THR A 374 -3.79 11.24 -12.09
CA THR A 374 -4.76 11.09 -13.18
C THR A 374 -5.17 12.44 -13.76
N ARG A 375 -5.26 12.49 -15.07
CA ARG A 375 -5.73 13.65 -15.83
C ARG A 375 -6.62 13.17 -16.96
N GLU A 376 -7.65 13.94 -17.31
CA GLU A 376 -8.45 13.66 -18.49
C GLU A 376 -7.70 14.10 -19.75
N GLU A 377 -7.25 13.14 -20.57
CA GLU A 377 -6.64 13.44 -21.86
C GLU A 377 -7.72 13.93 -22.84
N ARG A 378 -7.64 15.20 -23.22
CA ARG A 378 -8.50 15.77 -24.26
C ARG A 378 -7.67 16.10 -25.49
N SER A 379 -8.14 15.66 -26.63
CA SER A 379 -7.57 15.98 -27.95
C SER A 379 -7.85 17.47 -28.25
N GLY A 380 -6.86 18.34 -28.05
CA GLY A 380 -6.99 19.76 -28.37
C GLY A 380 -5.87 20.62 -27.80
N THR A 381 -5.67 21.80 -28.39
CA THR A 381 -4.57 22.74 -28.13
C THR A 381 -4.60 23.43 -26.76
N ASN A 382 -5.65 23.26 -25.96
CA ASN A 382 -5.75 23.84 -24.61
C ASN A 382 -5.46 22.78 -23.54
N ARG A 383 -4.18 22.45 -23.31
CA ARG A 383 -3.75 21.73 -22.11
C ARG A 383 -3.88 22.64 -20.88
N VAL A 384 -4.94 22.49 -20.13
CA VAL A 384 -5.09 23.17 -18.85
C VAL A 384 -4.08 22.59 -17.87
N GLN A 385 -3.12 23.41 -17.44
CA GLN A 385 -1.98 23.03 -16.59
C GLN A 385 -2.45 22.57 -15.18
N GLY A 386 -1.88 21.47 -14.66
CA GLY A 386 -2.20 20.96 -13.32
C GLY A 386 -1.45 19.66 -13.01
N THR A 387 -1.12 19.41 -11.76
CA THR A 387 -0.30 18.27 -11.30
C THR A 387 -1.05 16.91 -11.29
N GLY A 388 -2.39 16.91 -11.27
CA GLY A 388 -3.20 15.71 -11.06
C GLY A 388 -3.16 15.18 -9.62
N LEU A 389 -2.57 15.93 -8.69
CA LEU A 389 -2.49 15.58 -7.27
C LEU A 389 -3.60 16.19 -6.41
N GLY A 390 -4.12 17.36 -6.80
CA GLY A 390 -5.03 18.12 -5.97
C GLY A 390 -6.27 17.34 -5.51
N MET A 391 -6.91 16.59 -6.40
CA MET A 391 -8.11 15.80 -6.05
C MET A 391 -7.80 14.57 -5.20
N ALA A 392 -6.65 13.92 -5.43
CA ALA A 392 -6.18 12.83 -4.58
C ALA A 392 -5.87 13.32 -3.15
N ILE A 393 -5.17 14.46 -3.03
CA ILE A 393 -4.90 15.12 -1.74
C ILE A 393 -6.22 15.50 -1.07
N THR A 394 -7.17 16.12 -1.81
CA THR A 394 -8.50 16.47 -1.29
C THR A 394 -9.22 15.27 -0.72
N LYS A 395 -9.27 14.15 -1.44
CA LYS A 395 -9.89 12.91 -0.98
C LYS A 395 -9.25 12.40 0.32
N ASN A 396 -7.91 12.34 0.36
CA ASN A 396 -7.19 11.88 1.55
C ASN A 396 -7.41 12.78 2.77
N ILE A 397 -7.42 14.11 2.59
CA ILE A 397 -7.72 15.05 3.70
C ILE A 397 -9.15 14.85 4.21
N VAL A 398 -10.14 14.73 3.30
CA VAL A 398 -11.53 14.49 3.68
C VAL A 398 -11.68 13.16 4.43
N ASP A 399 -11.02 12.10 3.99
CA ASP A 399 -11.02 10.81 4.67
C ASP A 399 -10.34 10.89 6.05
N LEU A 400 -9.23 11.62 6.16
CA LEU A 400 -8.53 11.86 7.43
C LEU A 400 -9.41 12.65 8.41
N MET A 401 -10.22 13.60 7.90
CA MET A 401 -11.22 14.35 8.69
C MET A 401 -12.49 13.52 9.00
N GLY A 402 -12.54 12.24 8.62
CA GLY A 402 -13.67 11.35 8.85
C GLY A 402 -14.92 11.69 8.01
N GLY A 403 -14.75 12.42 6.91
CA GLY A 403 -15.81 12.87 6.04
C GLY A 403 -16.01 12.02 4.79
N SER A 404 -16.79 12.57 3.85
CA SER A 404 -16.99 11.96 2.53
C SER A 404 -16.98 13.02 1.44
N ILE A 405 -16.47 12.68 0.26
CA ILE A 405 -16.52 13.49 -0.94
C ILE A 405 -17.15 12.71 -2.09
N SER A 406 -18.05 13.34 -2.82
CA SER A 406 -18.69 12.78 -4.00
C SER A 406 -18.67 13.77 -5.15
N VAL A 407 -18.80 13.26 -6.39
CA VAL A 407 -18.80 14.06 -7.60
C VAL A 407 -19.87 13.59 -8.58
N GLU A 408 -20.59 14.54 -9.14
CA GLU A 408 -21.52 14.34 -10.24
C GLU A 408 -21.09 15.24 -11.40
N SER A 409 -20.83 14.67 -12.57
CA SER A 409 -20.40 15.45 -13.72
C SER A 409 -20.82 14.79 -15.03
N ALA A 410 -21.00 15.61 -16.06
CA ALA A 410 -21.20 15.12 -17.42
C ALA A 410 -20.53 16.10 -18.40
N THR A 411 -19.93 15.58 -19.44
CA THR A 411 -19.24 16.38 -20.46
C THR A 411 -20.19 17.45 -21.05
N GLY A 412 -19.77 18.72 -20.95
CA GLY A 412 -20.54 19.89 -21.40
C GLY A 412 -21.69 20.32 -20.51
N LYS A 413 -21.85 19.71 -19.31
CA LYS A 413 -22.91 20.06 -18.35
C LYS A 413 -22.38 20.56 -17.01
N GLY A 414 -21.06 20.69 -16.88
CA GLY A 414 -20.42 21.12 -15.64
C GLY A 414 -20.21 20.00 -14.63
N THR A 415 -19.84 20.40 -13.43
CA THR A 415 -19.50 19.49 -12.33
C THR A 415 -20.15 19.95 -11.03
N ARG A 416 -20.58 19.01 -10.20
CA ARG A 416 -21.02 19.20 -8.83
C ARG A 416 -20.20 18.34 -7.90
N PHE A 417 -19.44 18.97 -7.03
CA PHE A 417 -18.76 18.32 -5.91
C PHE A 417 -19.58 18.50 -4.63
N GLU A 418 -19.65 17.47 -3.83
CA GLU A 418 -20.25 17.51 -2.50
C GLU A 418 -19.26 16.92 -1.49
N VAL A 419 -18.92 17.71 -0.46
CA VAL A 419 -18.07 17.31 0.66
C VAL A 419 -18.92 17.37 1.92
N VAL A 420 -18.88 16.31 2.72
CA VAL A 420 -19.58 16.24 4.00
C VAL A 420 -18.57 15.99 5.10
N LEU A 421 -18.50 16.92 6.06
CA LEU A 421 -17.58 16.88 7.20
C LEU A 421 -18.35 17.06 8.51
N GLU A 422 -17.79 16.55 9.59
CA GLU A 422 -18.35 16.64 10.93
C GLU A 422 -17.29 17.21 11.88
N PHE A 423 -17.64 18.25 12.64
CA PHE A 423 -16.72 18.92 13.55
C PHE A 423 -17.30 18.98 14.96
N PRO A 424 -16.48 18.86 16.02
CA PRO A 424 -16.87 19.20 17.37
C PRO A 424 -17.22 20.68 17.45
N ILE A 425 -18.27 21.01 18.20
CA ILE A 425 -18.66 22.40 18.47
C ILE A 425 -17.78 22.93 19.60
N ASP A 426 -17.19 24.11 19.40
CA ASP A 426 -16.45 24.80 20.47
C ASP A 426 -17.42 25.53 21.39
N THR A 427 -17.78 24.88 22.50
CA THR A 427 -18.69 25.43 23.50
C THR A 427 -18.04 26.45 24.44
N GLU A 428 -16.70 26.53 24.45
CA GLU A 428 -15.97 27.50 25.28
C GLU A 428 -15.93 28.89 24.62
N ALA A 429 -15.97 28.96 23.29
CA ALA A 429 -15.98 30.23 22.56
C ALA A 429 -17.26 31.06 22.75
N ASP A 430 -18.40 30.39 22.99
CA ASP A 430 -19.69 31.10 23.23
C ASP A 430 -19.76 31.73 24.63
N ALA A 431 -18.83 31.46 25.52
CA ALA A 431 -18.81 31.97 26.88
C ALA A 431 -17.95 33.25 27.06
N VAL A 432 -17.23 33.68 26.03
CA VAL A 432 -16.42 34.92 26.08
C VAL A 432 -17.21 36.05 25.44
N PRO A 433 -17.56 37.15 26.19
CA PRO A 433 -18.16 38.34 25.58
C PRO A 433 -17.23 38.90 24.51
N GLU A 434 -17.79 39.26 23.35
CA GLU A 434 -17.10 40.02 22.30
C GLU A 434 -16.09 40.98 22.90
N ALA A 435 -14.80 40.71 22.72
CA ALA A 435 -13.76 41.67 23.02
C ALA A 435 -14.01 42.88 22.13
N GLN A 436 -14.36 44.00 22.79
CA GLN A 436 -14.57 45.27 22.15
C GLN A 436 -13.50 45.53 21.10
N ALA A 437 -13.92 45.77 19.87
CA ALA A 437 -13.06 46.26 18.81
C ALA A 437 -12.28 47.48 19.36
N LEU A 438 -10.99 47.31 19.53
CA LEU A 438 -10.11 48.44 19.84
C LEU A 438 -10.13 49.41 18.65
N PRO A 439 -10.01 50.73 18.89
CA PRO A 439 -10.04 51.73 17.83
C PRO A 439 -8.98 51.39 16.78
N GLU A 440 -9.39 51.37 15.52
CA GLU A 440 -8.50 51.31 14.37
C GLU A 440 -7.47 52.46 14.48
N GLU A 441 -6.23 52.15 14.77
CA GLU A 441 -5.14 53.11 14.60
C GLU A 441 -4.97 53.41 13.10
N PRO A 442 -4.51 54.64 12.72
CA PRO A 442 -4.43 55.02 11.32
C PRO A 442 -3.53 54.07 10.52
N GLU A 443 -4.02 53.60 9.37
CA GLU A 443 -3.50 52.53 8.49
C GLU A 443 -2.14 52.83 7.81
N ASP A 444 -1.41 53.92 8.15
CA ASP A 444 -0.29 54.39 7.36
C ASP A 444 1.10 53.95 7.85
N VAL A 445 1.26 53.26 8.97
CA VAL A 445 2.60 52.85 9.48
C VAL A 445 2.66 51.35 9.78
N SER A 446 3.57 50.64 9.07
CA SER A 446 3.84 49.23 9.33
C SER A 446 4.13 48.96 10.82
N PRO A 447 3.52 47.92 11.43
CA PRO A 447 3.82 47.53 12.82
C PRO A 447 5.29 47.14 13.03
N LEU A 448 6.03 46.86 11.96
CA LEU A 448 7.46 46.53 12.02
C LEU A 448 8.37 47.78 12.09
N CYS A 449 7.81 48.98 11.80
CA CYS A 449 8.60 50.17 11.72
C CYS A 449 9.32 50.49 13.04
N GLY A 450 10.65 50.66 12.98
CA GLY A 450 11.52 50.93 14.12
C GLY A 450 11.85 49.72 14.99
N MET A 451 11.36 48.51 14.67
CA MET A 451 11.73 47.28 15.39
C MET A 451 13.13 46.78 15.03
N ASN A 452 13.76 46.17 16.00
CA ASN A 452 15.06 45.52 15.86
C ASN A 452 14.96 44.01 15.98
N PHE A 453 15.29 43.31 14.93
CA PHE A 453 15.25 41.83 14.89
C PHE A 453 16.64 41.21 15.03
N LEU A 454 16.76 40.16 15.79
CA LEU A 454 17.91 39.26 15.78
C LEU A 454 17.54 38.01 15.02
N CYS A 455 18.18 37.75 13.86
CA CYS A 455 17.79 36.69 12.95
C CYS A 455 18.87 35.61 12.85
N ALA A 456 18.47 34.35 12.71
CA ALA A 456 19.33 33.24 12.34
C ALA A 456 18.86 32.62 11.02
N GLU A 457 19.71 32.59 10.01
CA GLU A 457 19.49 32.05 8.68
C GLU A 457 20.82 31.62 8.06
N ASP A 458 20.93 30.36 7.65
CA ASP A 458 22.18 29.79 7.14
C ASP A 458 22.39 30.01 5.63
N ASN A 459 21.30 30.23 4.89
CA ASN A 459 21.36 30.50 3.46
C ASN A 459 21.58 32.00 3.19
N ALA A 460 22.69 32.35 2.55
CA ALA A 460 23.03 33.73 2.28
C ALA A 460 22.00 34.50 1.45
N ILE A 461 21.34 33.84 0.49
CA ILE A 461 20.29 34.46 -0.34
C ILE A 461 19.03 34.71 0.50
N ASN A 462 18.58 33.75 1.32
CA ASN A 462 17.45 33.95 2.21
C ASN A 462 17.72 35.03 3.23
N ALA A 463 18.94 35.08 3.77
CA ALA A 463 19.40 36.11 4.70
C ALA A 463 19.29 37.51 4.08
N GLU A 464 19.77 37.67 2.85
CA GLU A 464 19.70 38.94 2.11
C GLU A 464 18.25 39.36 1.83
N ILE A 465 17.41 38.40 1.40
CA ILE A 465 15.97 38.63 1.16
C ILE A 465 15.27 39.08 2.45
N LEU A 466 15.49 38.37 3.56
CA LEU A 466 14.92 38.68 4.87
C LEU A 466 15.36 40.10 5.32
N GLU A 467 16.64 40.45 5.16
CA GLU A 467 17.13 41.78 5.49
C GLU A 467 16.45 42.86 4.66
N LEU A 468 16.33 42.66 3.34
CA LEU A 468 15.69 43.62 2.44
C LEU A 468 14.19 43.79 2.76
N LEU A 469 13.48 42.68 3.04
CA LEU A 469 12.06 42.68 3.41
C LEU A 469 11.84 43.48 4.71
N LEU A 470 12.60 43.23 5.77
CA LEU A 470 12.50 43.95 7.04
C LEU A 470 12.85 45.45 6.86
N LYS A 471 13.91 45.77 6.12
CA LYS A 471 14.27 47.17 5.81
C LYS A 471 13.20 47.90 5.02
N SER A 472 12.50 47.23 4.08
CA SER A 472 11.44 47.85 3.29
C SER A 472 10.24 48.32 4.15
N LYS A 473 10.03 47.67 5.30
CA LYS A 473 9.01 48.05 6.29
C LYS A 473 9.54 48.92 7.43
N GLY A 474 10.78 49.42 7.31
CA GLY A 474 11.41 50.32 8.29
C GLY A 474 11.94 49.63 9.55
N ALA A 475 12.13 48.32 9.52
CA ALA A 475 12.74 47.54 10.59
C ALA A 475 14.26 47.39 10.40
N HIS A 476 14.94 47.07 11.49
CA HIS A 476 16.36 46.74 11.48
C HIS A 476 16.56 45.27 11.85
N CYS A 477 17.58 44.62 11.27
CA CYS A 477 17.93 43.27 11.66
C CYS A 477 19.44 43.06 11.72
N LYS A 478 19.83 42.08 12.56
CA LYS A 478 21.16 41.50 12.58
C LYS A 478 21.03 40.03 12.28
N ILE A 479 21.72 39.54 11.25
CA ILE A 479 21.68 38.17 10.83
C ILE A 479 22.88 37.38 11.33
N CYS A 480 22.64 36.19 11.86
CA CYS A 480 23.64 35.21 12.30
C CYS A 480 23.50 33.95 11.40
N PRO A 481 24.58 33.37 10.88
CA PRO A 481 24.54 32.29 9.90
C PRO A 481 24.29 30.89 10.49
N ASN A 482 24.14 30.76 11.82
CA ASN A 482 23.84 29.48 12.49
C ASN A 482 23.38 29.70 13.93
N GLY A 483 22.87 28.63 14.55
CA GLY A 483 22.36 28.67 15.91
C GLY A 483 23.43 28.97 16.99
N GLN A 484 24.69 28.64 16.77
CA GLN A 484 25.74 28.97 17.75
C GLN A 484 26.00 30.45 17.78
N GLU A 485 26.11 31.10 16.61
CA GLU A 485 26.39 32.53 16.54
C GLU A 485 25.27 33.40 17.09
N ILE A 486 23.98 33.00 16.88
CA ILE A 486 22.86 33.74 17.47
C ILE A 486 22.85 33.60 19.00
N VAL A 487 23.17 32.45 19.55
CA VAL A 487 23.29 32.25 21.01
C VAL A 487 24.42 33.10 21.56
N ASP A 488 25.61 33.11 20.94
CA ASP A 488 26.75 33.89 21.36
C ASP A 488 26.49 35.41 21.27
N ALA A 489 25.74 35.84 20.24
CA ALA A 489 25.28 37.21 20.12
C ALA A 489 24.30 37.57 21.24
N PHE A 490 23.31 36.69 21.50
CA PHE A 490 22.25 36.92 22.48
C PHE A 490 22.75 37.07 23.91
N VAL A 491 23.77 36.32 24.32
CA VAL A 491 24.36 36.43 25.67
C VAL A 491 24.78 37.87 26.02
N ARG A 492 25.13 38.67 25.02
CA ARG A 492 25.61 40.06 25.16
C ARG A 492 24.53 41.11 24.94
N VAL A 493 23.30 40.72 24.60
CA VAL A 493 22.16 41.60 24.32
C VAL A 493 21.75 42.37 25.58
N LYS A 494 21.51 43.66 25.42
CA LYS A 494 21.00 44.54 26.46
C LYS A 494 19.50 44.73 26.34
N PRO A 495 18.79 45.06 27.44
CA PRO A 495 17.35 45.36 27.37
C PRO A 495 17.06 46.47 26.34
N GLY A 496 16.10 46.22 25.43
CA GLY A 496 15.70 47.14 24.37
C GLY A 496 16.59 47.16 23.13
N GLU A 497 17.60 46.29 23.03
CA GLU A 497 18.48 46.19 21.86
C GLU A 497 17.82 45.46 20.69
N TYR A 498 17.06 44.39 21.02
CA TYR A 498 16.23 43.63 20.05
C TYR A 498 14.81 43.40 20.64
N ASP A 499 13.84 43.47 19.78
CA ASP A 499 12.42 43.29 20.12
C ASP A 499 11.97 41.84 19.94
N MET A 500 12.57 41.12 18.99
CA MET A 500 12.15 39.76 18.61
C MET A 500 13.30 38.99 17.95
N ILE A 501 13.23 37.67 18.04
CA ILE A 501 14.14 36.74 17.35
C ILE A 501 13.41 36.03 16.23
N LEU A 502 13.97 36.02 15.02
CA LEU A 502 13.56 35.16 13.90
C LEU A 502 14.58 34.02 13.78
N MET A 503 14.14 32.78 14.00
CA MET A 503 15.02 31.62 14.12
C MET A 503 14.72 30.57 13.07
N ASP A 504 15.63 30.35 12.12
CA ASP A 504 15.55 29.16 11.27
C ASP A 504 15.68 27.88 12.10
N VAL A 505 14.80 26.92 11.88
CA VAL A 505 14.82 25.66 12.62
C VAL A 505 15.94 24.75 12.14
N GLN A 506 16.23 24.73 10.83
CA GLN A 506 17.21 23.83 10.24
C GLN A 506 18.47 24.59 9.82
N MET A 507 19.50 24.52 10.64
CA MET A 507 20.78 25.16 10.38
C MET A 507 21.97 24.23 10.71
N PRO A 508 23.11 24.37 10.03
CA PRO A 508 24.33 23.65 10.37
C PRO A 508 24.92 24.11 11.70
N VAL A 509 25.83 23.33 12.27
CA VAL A 509 26.56 23.57 13.53
C VAL A 509 25.66 23.45 14.76
N MET A 510 24.59 24.23 14.85
CA MET A 510 23.55 24.18 15.88
C MET A 510 22.20 24.51 15.22
N ASP A 511 21.23 23.61 15.38
CA ASP A 511 19.88 23.85 14.90
C ASP A 511 19.14 24.91 15.72
N GLY A 512 18.03 25.43 15.17
CA GLY A 512 17.26 26.48 15.83
C GLY A 512 16.58 26.02 17.11
N LEU A 513 16.18 24.72 17.22
CA LEU A 513 15.55 24.18 18.42
C LEU A 513 16.53 24.18 19.59
N GLU A 514 17.76 23.74 19.36
CA GLU A 514 18.81 23.77 20.38
C GLU A 514 19.22 25.20 20.71
N ALA A 515 19.30 26.09 19.70
CA ALA A 515 19.58 27.50 19.92
C ALA A 515 18.52 28.18 20.81
N ALA A 516 17.22 27.92 20.54
CA ALA A 516 16.12 28.43 21.36
C ALA A 516 16.20 27.93 22.81
N ARG A 517 16.44 26.62 23.03
CA ARG A 517 16.63 26.08 24.39
C ARG A 517 17.77 26.77 25.14
N ARG A 518 18.90 27.02 24.45
CA ARG A 518 20.04 27.71 25.05
C ARG A 518 19.77 29.19 25.32
N ILE A 519 19.04 29.89 24.46
CA ILE A 519 18.60 31.25 24.71
C ILE A 519 17.68 31.29 25.93
N ARG A 520 16.67 30.40 26.02
CA ARG A 520 15.72 30.30 27.14
C ARG A 520 16.44 29.97 28.48
N SER A 521 17.49 29.15 28.43
CA SER A 521 18.28 28.75 29.60
C SER A 521 19.50 29.65 29.87
N SER A 522 19.71 30.71 29.07
CA SER A 522 20.85 31.59 29.19
C SER A 522 20.86 32.40 30.49
N ALA A 523 22.03 32.87 30.91
CA ALA A 523 22.16 33.77 32.05
C ALA A 523 21.58 35.16 31.80
N ASN A 524 21.23 35.51 30.56
CA ASN A 524 20.59 36.76 30.21
C ASN A 524 19.09 36.70 30.53
N PRO A 525 18.57 37.56 31.45
CA PRO A 525 17.15 37.52 31.84
C PRO A 525 16.18 37.72 30.66
N LEU A 526 16.59 38.38 29.59
CA LEU A 526 15.80 38.55 28.36
C LEU A 526 15.50 37.23 27.67
N GLY A 527 16.29 36.19 27.90
CA GLY A 527 16.07 34.86 27.34
C GLY A 527 14.74 34.22 27.72
N GLN A 528 14.14 34.61 28.83
CA GLN A 528 12.84 34.10 29.29
C GLN A 528 11.66 34.84 28.65
N VAL A 529 11.86 36.07 28.14
CA VAL A 529 10.74 36.95 27.74
C VAL A 529 10.79 37.41 26.29
N ILE A 530 11.95 37.36 25.63
CA ILE A 530 12.03 37.78 24.22
C ILE A 530 11.25 36.84 23.31
N PRO A 531 10.35 37.33 22.45
CA PRO A 531 9.64 36.48 21.52
C PRO A 531 10.61 35.82 20.52
N ILE A 532 10.47 34.49 20.32
CA ILE A 532 11.23 33.71 19.35
C ILE A 532 10.26 33.11 18.33
N LEU A 533 10.31 33.58 17.10
CA LEU A 533 9.52 33.05 15.98
C LEU A 533 10.36 32.04 15.20
N ALA A 534 9.86 30.83 15.10
CA ALA A 534 10.48 29.80 14.26
C ALA A 534 10.24 30.10 12.77
N MET A 535 11.26 30.05 11.94
CA MET A 535 11.15 30.05 10.48
C MET A 535 11.32 28.61 9.99
N THR A 536 10.28 28.04 9.38
CA THR A 536 10.30 26.63 8.96
C THR A 536 9.99 26.49 7.48
N ALA A 537 10.63 25.55 6.79
CA ALA A 537 10.27 25.20 5.41
C ALA A 537 8.86 24.55 5.34
N ASN A 538 8.35 24.06 6.48
CA ASN A 538 7.09 23.34 6.58
C ASN A 538 6.40 23.71 7.91
N ALA A 539 5.21 24.28 7.83
CA ALA A 539 4.36 24.58 8.99
C ALA A 539 3.56 23.32 9.46
N PHE A 540 4.27 22.25 9.87
CA PHE A 540 3.60 21.03 10.31
C PHE A 540 3.58 20.91 11.83
N LEU A 541 2.51 20.29 12.35
CA LEU A 541 2.25 20.08 13.76
C LEU A 541 3.44 19.50 14.54
N GLU A 542 4.12 18.49 13.99
CA GLU A 542 5.27 17.89 14.67
C GLU A 542 6.44 18.88 14.83
N ASP A 543 6.65 19.73 13.82
CA ASP A 543 7.70 20.73 13.84
C ASP A 543 7.29 21.93 14.71
N MET A 544 5.99 22.29 14.69
CA MET A 544 5.42 23.30 15.58
C MET A 544 5.50 22.86 17.04
N GLN A 545 5.14 21.61 17.35
CA GLN A 545 5.20 21.09 18.72
C GLN A 545 6.63 21.04 19.24
N LYS A 546 7.59 20.59 18.41
CA LYS A 546 9.01 20.59 18.77
C LYS A 546 9.53 22.01 19.00
N SER A 547 9.08 22.98 18.19
CA SER A 547 9.44 24.39 18.35
C SER A 547 8.89 24.97 19.66
N LYS A 548 7.63 24.68 20.00
CA LYS A 548 7.03 25.07 21.29
C LYS A 548 7.74 24.41 22.49
N GLU A 549 8.06 23.12 22.40
CA GLU A 549 8.81 22.40 23.43
C GLU A 549 10.25 22.94 23.60
N ALA A 550 10.82 23.48 22.52
CA ALA A 550 12.11 24.17 22.55
C ALA A 550 12.03 25.59 23.13
N GLY A 551 10.82 26.11 23.39
CA GLY A 551 10.59 27.44 23.95
C GLY A 551 10.44 28.54 22.91
N MET A 552 10.11 28.22 21.66
CA MET A 552 9.70 29.20 20.65
C MET A 552 8.21 29.54 20.83
N ASP A 553 7.83 30.77 20.54
CA ASP A 553 6.48 31.30 20.85
C ASP A 553 5.53 31.14 19.68
N GLU A 554 6.01 31.29 18.43
CA GLU A 554 5.20 31.19 17.23
C GLU A 554 6.06 30.73 16.04
N HIS A 555 5.46 30.50 14.89
CA HIS A 555 6.15 30.03 13.69
C HIS A 555 5.71 30.79 12.45
N LEU A 556 6.64 30.88 11.47
CA LEU A 556 6.45 31.43 10.14
C LEU A 556 6.92 30.43 9.09
N SER A 557 6.15 30.28 8.01
CA SER A 557 6.56 29.47 6.87
C SER A 557 7.62 30.18 6.03
N LYS A 558 8.59 29.43 5.52
CA LYS A 558 9.51 29.91 4.48
C LYS A 558 8.93 29.68 3.07
N PRO A 559 9.02 30.62 2.14
CA PRO A 559 9.64 31.95 2.28
C PRO A 559 8.83 32.83 3.23
N VAL A 560 9.53 33.70 4.00
CA VAL A 560 8.88 34.55 4.98
C VAL A 560 7.94 35.53 4.29
N ASP A 561 6.64 35.41 4.60
CA ASP A 561 5.62 36.34 4.18
C ASP A 561 5.62 37.54 5.15
N ILE A 562 5.87 38.74 4.61
CA ILE A 562 5.98 39.94 5.41
C ILE A 562 4.65 40.36 6.04
N ASP A 563 3.53 40.11 5.37
CA ASP A 563 2.20 40.43 5.87
C ASP A 563 1.81 39.49 7.03
N ALA A 564 2.17 38.19 6.92
CA ALA A 564 2.03 37.22 8.02
C ALA A 564 2.91 37.61 9.22
N LEU A 565 4.14 38.07 9.00
CA LEU A 565 5.01 38.57 10.06
C LEU A 565 4.39 39.82 10.73
N GLU A 566 3.84 40.78 9.97
CA GLU A 566 3.17 41.95 10.52
C GLU A 566 1.96 41.56 11.42
N GLN A 567 1.16 40.60 11.00
CA GLN A 567 0.03 40.11 11.79
C GLN A 567 0.51 39.44 13.09
N THR A 568 1.53 38.58 12.99
CA THR A 568 2.09 37.91 14.16
C THR A 568 2.65 38.93 15.16
N VAL A 569 3.38 39.92 14.70
CA VAL A 569 3.90 41.00 15.55
C VAL A 569 2.81 41.82 16.22
N LYS A 570 1.69 42.11 15.52
CA LYS A 570 0.52 42.76 16.13
C LYS A 570 -0.01 41.98 17.32
N CYS A 571 -0.14 40.65 17.20
CA CYS A 571 -0.59 39.78 18.31
C CYS A 571 0.33 39.87 19.53
N PHE A 572 1.66 39.87 19.34
CA PHE A 572 2.61 39.99 20.45
C PHE A 572 2.65 41.38 21.11
N ARG A 573 2.29 42.46 20.39
CA ARG A 573 2.17 43.79 20.95
C ARG A 573 0.95 43.98 21.83
N VAL A 574 -0.16 43.30 21.51
CA VAL A 574 -1.43 43.37 22.25
C VAL A 574 -1.40 42.50 23.51
N THR A 575 -0.67 41.40 23.49
CA THR A 575 -0.57 40.46 24.62
C THR A 575 0.90 40.23 24.95
N PRO A 576 1.52 40.98 25.87
CA PRO A 576 2.91 40.70 26.26
C PRO A 576 2.98 39.28 26.84
N PRO A 577 4.01 38.50 26.52
CA PRO A 577 4.16 37.12 26.99
C PRO A 577 4.14 37.10 28.54
N ARG A 578 3.37 36.14 29.10
CA ARG A 578 3.25 35.91 30.54
C ARG A 578 4.49 35.31 31.16
#